data_56c91742860856d69e8f957d2f9a3fe4
#
_entry.id   56c91742860856d69e8f957d2f9a3fe4
#
_cell.length_a   1.000
_cell.length_b   1.000
_cell.length_c   1.000
_cell.angle_alpha   90.00
_cell.angle_beta   90.00
_cell.angle_gamma   90.00
#
_symmetry.space_group_name_H-M   'P 1'
#
loop_
_entity.id
_entity.type
_entity.pdbx_description
1 polymer ?
#
loop_
_entity_poly.entity_id
_entity_poly.type
_entity_poly.pdbx_seq_one_letter_code
_entity_poly.pdbx_strand_id
1 'polypeptide(L)'
;FNPDEFRQQVSNTVKRCAIGQRKIGVFLSGGLDSSVVAYELGKLQKINTFTNRMHPEVQGDEDYNSDANAAKVLADKEGYTHHEVVITPKEYMTAWDQSIYYMEQVNFNPSMAMYCHTNKFMADKGIVVTMAGDMGDELLGGYPKYQKMFYGELPKTWRELLTLWLSRLKRPKSFTENIIADEQLLDELESCYSDKLWNPDDPVGSYMALDCVTQCPAEFFSRNDT
;
A
#
# COMPACT_ATOMS: atom_id res chain seq x y z
N PHE A 1 16.69 -6.51 -16.75
CA PHE A 1 16.52 -6.63 -15.29
C PHE A 1 17.65 -7.47 -14.70
N ASN A 2 18.37 -6.92 -13.72
CA ASN A 2 19.44 -7.62 -12.98
C ASN A 2 18.96 -7.92 -11.55
N PRO A 3 18.67 -9.19 -11.20
CA PRO A 3 18.14 -9.55 -9.88
C PRO A 3 19.10 -9.23 -8.73
N ASP A 4 20.39 -9.32 -8.92
CA ASP A 4 21.39 -9.06 -7.87
C ASP A 4 21.52 -7.56 -7.59
N GLU A 5 21.51 -6.75 -8.64
CA GLU A 5 21.46 -5.29 -8.50
C GLU A 5 20.18 -4.84 -7.81
N PHE A 6 19.03 -5.39 -8.19
CA PHE A 6 17.75 -5.10 -7.54
C PHE A 6 17.79 -5.46 -6.05
N ARG A 7 18.26 -6.66 -5.70
CA ARG A 7 18.43 -7.10 -4.31
C ARG A 7 19.32 -6.14 -3.52
N GLN A 8 20.42 -5.70 -4.12
CA GLN A 8 21.34 -4.76 -3.49
C GLN A 8 20.69 -3.38 -3.28
N GLN A 9 19.90 -2.90 -4.23
CA GLN A 9 19.18 -1.63 -4.11
C GLN A 9 18.14 -1.67 -2.98
N VAL A 10 17.37 -2.74 -2.88
CA VAL A 10 16.40 -2.93 -1.79
C VAL A 10 17.11 -2.93 -0.43
N SER A 11 18.18 -3.73 -0.29
CA SER A 11 18.96 -3.80 0.94
C SER A 11 19.56 -2.45 1.35
N ASN A 12 20.14 -1.73 0.40
CA ASN A 12 20.68 -0.38 0.61
C ASN A 12 19.60 0.63 1.01
N THR A 13 18.41 0.51 0.44
CA THR A 13 17.29 1.39 0.75
C THR A 13 16.79 1.17 2.17
N VAL A 14 16.53 -0.09 2.55
CA VAL A 14 16.13 -0.43 3.93
C VAL A 14 17.18 0.04 4.93
N LYS A 15 18.46 -0.17 4.64
CA LYS A 15 19.57 0.30 5.48
C LYS A 15 19.57 1.83 5.65
N ARG A 16 19.32 2.59 4.59
CA ARG A 16 19.22 4.07 4.66
C ARG A 16 18.03 4.52 5.49
N CYS A 17 16.87 3.86 5.32
CA CYS A 17 15.66 4.16 6.09
C CYS A 17 15.79 3.76 7.58
N ALA A 18 16.68 2.83 7.91
CA ALA A 18 16.91 2.37 9.26
C ALA A 18 17.91 3.24 10.08
N ILE A 19 18.41 4.34 9.49
CA ILE A 19 19.36 5.23 10.17
C ILE A 19 18.64 6.01 11.27
N GLY A 20 19.12 5.88 12.51
CA GLY A 20 18.59 6.61 13.65
C GLY A 20 18.65 5.82 14.95
N GLN A 21 18.17 6.45 16.03
CA GLN A 21 18.15 5.84 17.38
C GLN A 21 16.73 5.44 17.83
N ARG A 22 15.72 5.73 17.01
CA ARG A 22 14.34 5.40 17.33
C ARG A 22 14.04 3.93 17.06
N LYS A 23 13.19 3.32 17.89
CA LYS A 23 12.70 1.98 17.65
C LYS A 23 11.84 1.96 16.40
N ILE A 24 12.12 1.05 15.50
CA ILE A 24 11.36 0.86 14.26
C ILE A 24 10.43 -0.34 14.44
N GLY A 25 9.15 -0.15 14.10
CA GLY A 25 8.18 -1.21 13.91
C GLY A 25 8.00 -1.54 12.44
N VAL A 26 7.63 -2.77 12.13
CA VAL A 26 7.34 -3.18 10.75
C VAL A 26 5.90 -3.67 10.67
N PHE A 27 5.11 -3.06 9.78
CA PHE A 27 3.84 -3.64 9.37
C PHE A 27 4.11 -4.90 8.55
N LEU A 28 3.79 -6.06 9.10
CA LEU A 28 4.00 -7.37 8.47
C LEU A 28 2.66 -7.96 8.10
N SER A 29 2.29 -7.89 6.82
CA SER A 29 1.02 -8.41 6.31
C SER A 29 1.07 -9.90 5.94
N GLY A 30 2.26 -10.52 5.93
CA GLY A 30 2.44 -11.87 5.37
C GLY A 30 2.60 -11.88 3.84
N GLY A 31 2.36 -10.77 3.15
CA GLY A 31 2.66 -10.58 1.74
C GLY A 31 4.17 -10.44 1.47
N LEU A 32 4.56 -10.59 0.20
CA LEU A 32 5.97 -10.59 -0.22
C LEU A 32 6.69 -9.28 0.16
N ASP A 33 6.08 -8.13 -0.15
CA ASP A 33 6.73 -6.82 -0.01
C ASP A 33 7.07 -6.50 1.45
N SER A 34 6.09 -6.63 2.35
CA SER A 34 6.31 -6.43 3.78
C SER A 34 7.31 -7.45 4.36
N SER A 35 7.31 -8.68 3.83
CA SER A 35 8.25 -9.72 4.24
C SER A 35 9.69 -9.40 3.84
N VAL A 36 9.91 -8.84 2.65
CA VAL A 36 11.22 -8.39 2.17
C VAL A 36 11.74 -7.25 3.04
N VAL A 37 10.90 -6.26 3.36
CA VAL A 37 11.27 -5.15 4.26
C VAL A 37 11.65 -5.68 5.65
N ALA A 38 10.83 -6.55 6.24
CA ALA A 38 11.11 -7.16 7.55
C ALA A 38 12.41 -7.97 7.54
N TYR A 39 12.64 -8.77 6.49
CA TYR A 39 13.84 -9.58 6.35
C TYR A 39 15.11 -8.73 6.23
N GLU A 40 15.10 -7.69 5.39
CA GLU A 40 16.26 -6.81 5.24
C GLU A 40 16.54 -6.00 6.51
N LEU A 41 15.50 -5.50 7.19
CA LEU A 41 15.67 -4.80 8.46
C LEU A 41 16.13 -5.74 9.58
N GLY A 42 15.65 -6.98 9.61
CA GLY A 42 16.03 -8.01 10.59
C GLY A 42 17.50 -8.40 10.56
N LYS A 43 18.17 -8.23 9.39
CA LYS A 43 19.63 -8.40 9.28
C LYS A 43 20.43 -7.31 10.01
N LEU A 44 19.81 -6.14 10.20
CA LEU A 44 20.49 -4.96 10.76
C LEU A 44 20.27 -4.83 12.26
N GLN A 45 19.11 -5.24 12.75
CA GLN A 45 18.73 -5.08 14.16
C GLN A 45 17.59 -6.05 14.57
N LYS A 46 17.36 -6.19 15.87
CA LYS A 46 16.15 -6.85 16.38
C LYS A 46 14.94 -5.99 16.07
N ILE A 47 13.91 -6.59 15.48
CA ILE A 47 12.72 -5.87 15.03
C ILE A 47 11.47 -6.31 15.79
N ASN A 48 10.53 -5.35 15.91
CA ASN A 48 9.16 -5.62 16.29
C ASN A 48 8.30 -5.59 15.02
N THR A 49 7.51 -6.63 14.81
CA THR A 49 6.58 -6.73 13.70
C THR A 49 5.14 -6.69 14.22
N PHE A 50 4.26 -6.09 13.43
CA PHE A 50 2.86 -5.87 13.79
C PHE A 50 1.98 -6.32 12.64
N THR A 51 0.91 -7.05 12.96
CA THR A 51 -0.12 -7.42 12.00
C THR A 51 -1.50 -7.20 12.59
N ASN A 52 -2.44 -6.80 11.76
CA ASN A 52 -3.84 -6.70 12.15
C ASN A 52 -4.48 -8.08 12.14
N ARG A 53 -5.23 -8.40 13.17
CA ARG A 53 -6.03 -9.62 13.25
C ARG A 53 -7.50 -9.26 13.52
N MET A 54 -8.38 -9.81 12.70
CA MET A 54 -9.81 -9.68 12.94
C MET A 54 -10.24 -10.44 14.18
N HIS A 55 -11.09 -9.78 15.00
CA HIS A 55 -11.67 -10.43 16.16
C HIS A 55 -12.53 -11.62 15.74
N PRO A 56 -12.55 -12.73 16.51
CA PRO A 56 -13.35 -13.93 16.18
C PRO A 56 -14.84 -13.66 15.93
N GLU A 57 -15.43 -12.66 16.57
CA GLU A 57 -16.84 -12.28 16.36
C GLU A 57 -17.13 -11.72 14.95
N VAL A 58 -16.09 -11.28 14.23
CA VAL A 58 -16.23 -10.72 12.86
C VAL A 58 -15.95 -11.75 11.80
N GLN A 59 -15.39 -12.89 12.17
CA GLN A 59 -15.09 -13.98 11.23
C GLN A 59 -16.40 -14.64 10.76
N GLY A 60 -16.66 -14.47 9.45
CA GLY A 60 -17.64 -15.26 8.71
C GLY A 60 -17.03 -16.57 8.18
N ASP A 61 -17.56 -17.05 7.06
CA ASP A 61 -17.06 -18.26 6.38
C ASP A 61 -15.70 -18.04 5.68
N GLU A 62 -15.23 -16.81 5.54
CA GLU A 62 -13.97 -16.46 4.92
C GLU A 62 -12.84 -16.35 5.97
N ASP A 63 -11.65 -16.85 5.63
CA ASP A 63 -10.47 -16.69 6.49
C ASP A 63 -9.84 -15.31 6.30
N TYR A 64 -10.40 -14.32 7.00
CA TYR A 64 -9.85 -12.95 7.03
C TYR A 64 -8.50 -12.84 7.74
N ASN A 65 -8.04 -13.91 8.38
CA ASN A 65 -6.78 -13.94 9.13
C ASN A 65 -5.66 -14.72 8.41
N SER A 66 -5.84 -15.14 7.15
CA SER A 66 -4.82 -15.82 6.37
C SER A 66 -3.49 -15.06 6.34
N ASP A 67 -3.56 -13.76 6.12
CA ASP A 67 -2.39 -12.87 6.08
C ASP A 67 -1.71 -12.77 7.47
N ALA A 68 -2.50 -12.62 8.53
CA ALA A 68 -1.97 -12.60 9.89
C ALA A 68 -1.30 -13.95 10.27
N ASN A 69 -1.86 -15.07 9.81
CA ASN A 69 -1.27 -16.39 10.01
C ASN A 69 0.06 -16.52 9.26
N ALA A 70 0.14 -16.06 8.03
CA ALA A 70 1.38 -16.04 7.24
C ALA A 70 2.44 -15.14 7.87
N ALA A 71 2.06 -13.94 8.33
CA ALA A 71 2.94 -13.01 9.04
C ALA A 71 3.54 -13.66 10.30
N LYS A 72 2.70 -14.35 11.09
CA LYS A 72 3.14 -15.04 12.29
C LYS A 72 4.14 -16.14 11.98
N VAL A 73 3.88 -16.97 10.97
CA VAL A 73 4.80 -18.05 10.55
C VAL A 73 6.18 -17.48 10.19
N LEU A 74 6.22 -16.38 9.43
CA LEU A 74 7.48 -15.74 9.08
C LEU A 74 8.18 -15.17 10.32
N ALA A 75 7.44 -14.48 11.18
CA ALA A 75 8.00 -13.86 12.37
C ALA A 75 8.60 -14.90 13.34
N ASP A 76 7.90 -16.02 13.54
CA ASP A 76 8.38 -17.13 14.37
C ASP A 76 9.66 -17.76 13.77
N LYS A 77 9.69 -17.94 12.44
CA LYS A 77 10.85 -18.49 11.73
C LYS A 77 12.10 -17.62 11.85
N GLU A 78 11.92 -16.31 11.70
CA GLU A 78 13.03 -15.34 11.73
C GLU A 78 13.35 -14.82 13.15
N GLY A 79 12.57 -15.22 14.16
CA GLY A 79 12.79 -14.84 15.55
C GLY A 79 12.44 -13.38 15.85
N TYR A 80 11.48 -12.80 15.16
CA TYR A 80 11.01 -11.44 15.40
C TYR A 80 10.12 -11.35 16.64
N THR A 81 10.10 -10.18 17.30
CA THR A 81 9.11 -9.90 18.31
C THR A 81 7.81 -9.50 17.62
N HIS A 82 6.92 -10.47 17.45
CA HIS A 82 5.67 -10.31 16.69
C HIS A 82 4.50 -9.94 17.58
N HIS A 83 3.69 -9.00 17.11
CA HIS A 83 2.49 -8.53 17.77
C HIS A 83 1.28 -8.65 16.83
N GLU A 84 0.32 -9.48 17.21
CA GLU A 84 -0.99 -9.54 16.56
C GLU A 84 -1.92 -8.53 17.23
N VAL A 85 -2.30 -7.50 16.50
CA VAL A 85 -3.17 -6.43 16.99
C VAL A 85 -4.60 -6.78 16.64
N VAL A 86 -5.34 -7.29 17.62
CA VAL A 86 -6.76 -7.66 17.44
C VAL A 86 -7.60 -6.40 17.59
N ILE A 87 -8.53 -6.20 16.67
CA ILE A 87 -9.49 -5.09 16.73
C ILE A 87 -10.92 -5.62 16.83
N THR A 88 -11.64 -5.18 17.86
CA THR A 88 -13.06 -5.48 18.01
C THR A 88 -13.91 -4.54 17.14
N PRO A 89 -15.18 -4.89 16.83
CA PRO A 89 -16.09 -4.00 16.10
C PRO A 89 -16.22 -2.60 16.72
N LYS A 90 -16.27 -2.53 18.06
CA LYS A 90 -16.35 -1.26 18.77
C LYS A 90 -15.09 -0.42 18.64
N GLU A 91 -13.92 -1.04 18.79
CA GLU A 91 -12.62 -0.36 18.60
C GLU A 91 -12.45 0.10 17.17
N TYR A 92 -12.88 -0.72 16.18
CA TYR A 92 -12.87 -0.35 14.78
C TYR A 92 -13.66 0.94 14.51
N MET A 93 -14.90 1.03 15.02
CA MET A 93 -15.71 2.24 14.85
C MET A 93 -15.07 3.47 15.51
N THR A 94 -14.49 3.30 16.69
CA THR A 94 -13.76 4.38 17.38
C THR A 94 -12.53 4.82 16.58
N ALA A 95 -11.77 3.86 16.07
CA ALA A 95 -10.58 4.13 15.25
C ALA A 95 -10.95 4.73 13.88
N TRP A 96 -12.13 4.40 13.34
CA TRP A 96 -12.66 5.03 12.13
C TRP A 96 -12.87 6.53 12.33
N ASP A 97 -13.57 6.93 13.39
CA ASP A 97 -13.78 8.34 13.72
C ASP A 97 -12.45 9.06 13.94
N GLN A 98 -11.52 8.43 14.66
CA GLN A 98 -10.19 8.98 14.89
C GLN A 98 -9.39 9.14 13.59
N SER A 99 -9.48 8.17 12.67
CA SER A 99 -8.78 8.24 11.39
C SER A 99 -9.24 9.43 10.54
N ILE A 100 -10.54 9.74 10.53
CA ILE A 100 -11.08 10.92 9.83
C ILE A 100 -10.49 12.21 10.43
N TYR A 101 -10.40 12.28 11.76
CA TYR A 101 -9.83 13.43 12.46
C TYR A 101 -8.34 13.62 12.11
N TYR A 102 -7.53 12.57 12.19
CA TYR A 102 -6.09 12.65 11.91
C TYR A 102 -5.78 12.92 10.44
N MET A 103 -6.57 12.37 9.53
CA MET A 103 -6.38 12.57 8.09
C MET A 103 -6.95 13.90 7.58
N GLU A 104 -7.73 14.61 8.40
CA GLU A 104 -8.43 15.85 8.02
C GLU A 104 -9.30 15.71 6.75
N GLN A 105 -9.70 14.47 6.44
CA GLN A 105 -10.54 14.17 5.28
C GLN A 105 -11.40 12.92 5.51
N VAL A 106 -12.54 12.85 4.84
CA VAL A 106 -13.35 11.65 4.80
C VAL A 106 -12.64 10.59 3.96
N ASN A 107 -12.27 9.49 4.58
CA ASN A 107 -11.65 8.37 3.90
C ASN A 107 -12.66 7.24 3.69
N PHE A 108 -12.65 6.66 2.51
CA PHE A 108 -13.49 5.53 2.12
C PHE A 108 -12.73 4.17 2.20
N ASN A 109 -11.45 4.20 2.53
CA ASN A 109 -10.66 2.96 2.64
C ASN A 109 -10.87 2.34 4.04
N PRO A 110 -11.50 1.16 4.13
CA PRO A 110 -11.82 0.53 5.42
C PRO A 110 -10.58 0.12 6.22
N SER A 111 -9.42 -0.02 5.60
CA SER A 111 -8.18 -0.36 6.32
C SER A 111 -7.64 0.78 7.19
N MET A 112 -8.12 2.02 7.00
CA MET A 112 -7.65 3.19 7.76
C MET A 112 -7.88 3.06 9.27
N ALA A 113 -9.05 2.56 9.67
CA ALA A 113 -9.33 2.32 11.08
C ALA A 113 -8.36 1.32 11.71
N MET A 114 -8.00 0.28 10.96
CA MET A 114 -7.04 -0.72 11.41
C MET A 114 -5.63 -0.14 11.54
N TYR A 115 -5.20 0.67 10.58
CA TYR A 115 -3.91 1.38 10.66
C TYR A 115 -3.87 2.34 11.84
N CYS A 116 -4.91 3.15 12.05
CA CYS A 116 -5.01 4.07 13.18
C CYS A 116 -4.91 3.33 14.51
N HIS A 117 -5.66 2.23 14.66
CA HIS A 117 -5.63 1.40 15.87
C HIS A 117 -4.24 0.79 16.11
N THR A 118 -3.60 0.26 15.07
CA THR A 118 -2.29 -0.37 15.17
C THR A 118 -1.19 0.66 15.43
N ASN A 119 -1.24 1.83 14.81
CA ASN A 119 -0.30 2.92 15.08
C ASN A 119 -0.36 3.36 16.54
N LYS A 120 -1.56 3.50 17.10
CA LYS A 120 -1.73 3.77 18.54
C LYS A 120 -1.10 2.69 19.40
N PHE A 121 -1.35 1.42 19.08
CA PHE A 121 -0.75 0.29 19.80
C PHE A 121 0.78 0.29 19.71
N MET A 122 1.34 0.66 18.58
CA MET A 122 2.80 0.82 18.40
C MET A 122 3.34 1.99 19.22
N ALA A 123 2.65 3.13 19.22
CA ALA A 123 3.04 4.32 19.97
C ALA A 123 3.08 4.03 21.48
N ASP A 124 2.10 3.28 22.02
CA ASP A 124 2.06 2.84 23.41
C ASP A 124 3.25 1.94 23.79
N LYS A 125 3.90 1.29 22.80
CA LYS A 125 5.14 0.52 22.96
C LYS A 125 6.41 1.35 22.71
N GLY A 126 6.27 2.66 22.49
CA GLY A 126 7.36 3.59 22.22
C GLY A 126 7.95 3.43 20.81
N ILE A 127 7.19 2.87 19.87
CA ILE A 127 7.55 2.79 18.46
C ILE A 127 6.91 3.99 17.76
N VAL A 128 7.75 4.84 17.19
CA VAL A 128 7.35 6.09 16.54
C VAL A 128 7.83 6.18 15.09
N VAL A 129 8.51 5.13 14.62
CA VAL A 129 8.90 4.98 13.21
C VAL A 129 8.41 3.61 12.73
N THR A 130 7.75 3.59 11.61
CA THR A 130 7.25 2.35 11.01
C THR A 130 7.82 2.17 9.60
N MET A 131 7.98 0.92 9.20
CA MET A 131 8.25 0.51 7.84
C MET A 131 7.16 -0.42 7.36
N ALA A 132 6.78 -0.28 6.10
CA ALA A 132 5.78 -1.11 5.44
C ALA A 132 6.24 -1.50 4.04
N GLY A 133 5.54 -2.46 3.43
CA GLY A 133 5.76 -2.90 2.05
C GLY A 133 4.92 -2.12 1.03
N ASP A 134 4.39 -0.97 1.39
CA ASP A 134 3.53 -0.18 0.51
C ASP A 134 4.26 0.22 -0.77
N MET A 135 3.51 0.29 -1.87
CA MET A 135 3.98 0.55 -3.24
C MET A 135 4.77 -0.61 -3.92
N GLY A 136 4.97 -1.74 -3.29
CA GLY A 136 5.64 -2.88 -3.92
C GLY A 136 4.89 -3.34 -5.16
N ASP A 137 3.59 -3.53 -5.05
CA ASP A 137 2.73 -3.96 -6.16
C ASP A 137 2.65 -2.92 -7.29
N GLU A 138 2.61 -1.63 -6.97
CA GLU A 138 2.56 -0.56 -7.97
C GLU A 138 3.89 -0.44 -8.74
N LEU A 139 5.01 -0.62 -8.07
CA LEU A 139 6.34 -0.53 -8.68
C LEU A 139 6.75 -1.79 -9.45
N LEU A 140 6.24 -2.96 -9.04
CA LEU A 140 6.68 -4.26 -9.56
C LEU A 140 5.59 -5.02 -10.32
N GLY A 141 4.41 -4.41 -10.48
CA GLY A 141 3.31 -4.98 -11.26
C GLY A 141 2.60 -6.16 -10.59
N GLY A 142 2.55 -6.19 -9.25
CA GLY A 142 1.99 -7.30 -8.46
C GLY A 142 0.48 -7.46 -8.59
N TYR A 143 -0.26 -6.37 -8.85
CA TYR A 143 -1.72 -6.45 -8.94
C TYR A 143 -2.23 -7.14 -10.20
N PRO A 144 -3.33 -7.91 -10.09
CA PRO A 144 -3.97 -8.53 -11.24
C PRO A 144 -4.39 -7.54 -12.35
N LYS A 145 -4.59 -6.25 -12.02
CA LYS A 145 -4.92 -5.21 -13.01
C LYS A 145 -3.80 -5.00 -14.03
N TYR A 146 -2.54 -5.06 -13.57
CA TYR A 146 -1.37 -4.93 -14.44
C TYR A 146 -1.16 -6.18 -15.31
N GLN A 147 -1.34 -7.36 -14.73
CA GLN A 147 -1.27 -8.62 -15.47
C GLN A 147 -2.34 -8.70 -16.56
N LYS A 148 -3.59 -8.32 -16.25
CA LYS A 148 -4.68 -8.27 -17.25
C LYS A 148 -4.39 -7.28 -18.36
N MET A 149 -3.70 -6.18 -18.07
CA MET A 149 -3.27 -5.23 -19.07
C MET A 149 -2.18 -5.82 -19.97
N PHE A 150 -1.20 -6.48 -19.36
CA PHE A 150 -0.08 -7.08 -20.09
C PHE A 150 -0.51 -8.19 -21.07
N TYR A 151 -1.55 -8.96 -20.74
CA TYR A 151 -2.09 -10.02 -21.60
C TYR A 151 -3.31 -9.58 -22.44
N GLY A 152 -3.76 -8.34 -22.31
CA GLY A 152 -4.91 -7.79 -23.00
C GLY A 152 -4.54 -6.85 -24.15
N GLU A 153 -5.53 -6.10 -24.61
CA GLU A 153 -5.29 -4.98 -25.54
C GLU A 153 -4.68 -3.81 -24.76
N LEU A 154 -3.52 -3.37 -25.22
CA LEU A 154 -2.81 -2.23 -24.64
C LEU A 154 -3.33 -0.92 -25.21
N PRO A 155 -3.48 0.13 -24.38
CA PRO A 155 -3.77 1.47 -24.85
C PRO A 155 -2.66 1.93 -25.82
N LYS A 156 -3.07 2.60 -26.90
CA LYS A 156 -2.18 3.10 -27.95
C LYS A 156 -1.84 4.58 -27.78
N THR A 157 -2.63 5.27 -26.97
CA THR A 157 -2.47 6.69 -26.68
C THR A 157 -2.56 6.95 -25.19
N TRP A 158 -2.01 8.08 -24.76
CA TRP A 158 -2.18 8.54 -23.39
C TRP A 158 -3.65 8.66 -22.97
N ARG A 159 -4.49 9.21 -23.88
CA ARG A 159 -5.92 9.39 -23.65
C ARG A 159 -6.65 8.06 -23.39
N GLU A 160 -6.33 7.03 -24.16
CA GLU A 160 -6.84 5.67 -23.94
C GLU A 160 -6.39 5.11 -22.59
N LEU A 161 -5.10 5.30 -22.22
CA LEU A 161 -4.57 4.87 -20.92
C LEU A 161 -5.26 5.59 -19.77
N LEU A 162 -5.41 6.92 -19.86
CA LEU A 162 -6.07 7.71 -18.83
C LEU A 162 -7.56 7.31 -18.68
N THR A 163 -8.27 7.10 -19.78
CA THR A 163 -9.64 6.62 -19.75
C THR A 163 -9.75 5.23 -19.10
N LEU A 164 -8.85 4.32 -19.45
CA LEU A 164 -8.78 3.00 -18.83
C LEU A 164 -8.50 3.10 -17.32
N TRP A 165 -7.56 3.95 -16.92
CA TRP A 165 -7.22 4.18 -15.52
C TRP A 165 -8.42 4.74 -14.74
N LEU A 166 -9.09 5.80 -15.25
CA LEU A 166 -10.28 6.38 -14.65
C LEU A 166 -11.41 5.36 -14.50
N SER A 167 -11.62 4.50 -15.50
CA SER A 167 -12.67 3.48 -15.48
C SER A 167 -12.47 2.41 -14.39
N ARG A 168 -11.25 2.24 -13.90
CA ARG A 168 -10.90 1.28 -12.86
C ARG A 168 -10.88 1.85 -11.45
N LEU A 169 -11.08 3.16 -11.30
CA LEU A 169 -11.22 3.77 -9.98
C LEU A 169 -12.46 3.21 -9.29
N LYS A 170 -12.31 2.86 -8.01
CA LYS A 170 -13.43 2.41 -7.17
C LYS A 170 -14.31 3.59 -6.75
N ARG A 171 -15.03 4.16 -7.72
CA ARG A 171 -15.94 5.29 -7.58
C ARG A 171 -17.32 4.93 -8.16
N PRO A 172 -18.39 5.64 -7.78
CA PRO A 172 -19.68 5.48 -8.45
C PRO A 172 -19.51 5.63 -9.97
N LYS A 173 -20.16 4.73 -10.73
CA LYS A 173 -20.03 4.69 -12.19
C LYS A 173 -20.36 6.04 -12.84
N SER A 174 -21.42 6.71 -12.36
CA SER A 174 -21.82 8.04 -12.83
C SER A 174 -20.73 9.10 -12.64
N PHE A 175 -19.99 9.05 -11.55
CA PHE A 175 -18.86 9.97 -11.31
C PHE A 175 -17.75 9.75 -12.33
N THR A 176 -17.36 8.49 -12.55
CA THR A 176 -16.30 8.15 -13.51
C THR A 176 -16.72 8.50 -14.95
N GLU A 177 -17.97 8.23 -15.34
CA GLU A 177 -18.51 8.58 -16.66
C GLU A 177 -18.51 10.09 -16.89
N ASN A 178 -18.86 10.89 -15.87
CA ASN A 178 -18.82 12.35 -15.99
C ASN A 178 -17.40 12.88 -16.17
N ILE A 179 -16.40 12.34 -15.46
CA ILE A 179 -15.01 12.73 -15.64
C ILE A 179 -14.50 12.35 -17.04
N ILE A 180 -14.80 11.14 -17.51
CA ILE A 180 -14.38 10.69 -18.84
C ILE A 180 -15.05 11.53 -19.95
N ALA A 181 -16.25 12.05 -19.72
CA ALA A 181 -16.94 12.91 -20.65
C ALA A 181 -16.49 14.39 -20.60
N ASP A 182 -15.70 14.78 -19.63
CA ASP A 182 -15.16 16.14 -19.49
C ASP A 182 -13.84 16.27 -20.26
N GLU A 183 -13.93 16.69 -21.51
CA GLU A 183 -12.78 16.86 -22.40
C GLU A 183 -11.77 17.89 -21.87
N GLN A 184 -12.24 18.98 -21.24
CA GLN A 184 -11.35 19.98 -20.67
C GLN A 184 -10.51 19.39 -19.54
N LEU A 185 -11.11 18.64 -18.62
CA LEU A 185 -10.41 17.98 -17.54
C LEU A 185 -9.41 16.94 -18.06
N LEU A 186 -9.78 16.17 -19.09
CA LEU A 186 -8.88 15.21 -19.72
C LEU A 186 -7.69 15.92 -20.38
N ASP A 187 -7.90 17.06 -21.04
CA ASP A 187 -6.81 17.85 -21.64
C ASP A 187 -5.86 18.43 -20.56
N GLU A 188 -6.41 18.90 -19.46
CA GLU A 188 -5.60 19.35 -18.31
C GLU A 188 -4.74 18.22 -17.73
N LEU A 189 -5.32 17.04 -17.51
CA LEU A 189 -4.59 15.86 -17.03
C LEU A 189 -3.53 15.40 -18.04
N GLU A 190 -3.84 15.43 -19.33
CA GLU A 190 -2.88 15.12 -20.39
C GLU A 190 -1.69 16.09 -20.36
N SER A 191 -1.94 17.39 -20.26
CA SER A 191 -0.88 18.40 -20.21
C SER A 191 0.01 18.25 -18.95
N CYS A 192 -0.54 17.79 -17.84
CA CYS A 192 0.20 17.61 -16.60
C CYS A 192 1.11 16.38 -16.59
N TYR A 193 0.69 15.30 -17.22
CA TYR A 193 1.28 13.98 -17.00
C TYR A 193 1.80 13.29 -18.26
N SER A 194 1.28 13.57 -19.48
CA SER A 194 1.62 12.79 -20.68
C SER A 194 3.11 12.80 -20.98
N ASP A 195 3.73 13.96 -21.05
CA ASP A 195 5.16 14.11 -21.36
C ASP A 195 6.10 13.42 -20.35
N LYS A 196 5.60 13.18 -19.12
CA LYS A 196 6.41 12.64 -18.02
C LYS A 196 6.21 11.15 -17.82
N LEU A 197 5.01 10.66 -18.10
CA LEU A 197 4.61 9.31 -17.72
C LEU A 197 4.30 8.41 -18.93
N TRP A 198 3.98 8.99 -20.10
CA TRP A 198 3.60 8.20 -21.26
C TRP A 198 4.83 7.66 -22.00
N ASN A 199 4.88 6.34 -22.11
CA ASN A 199 5.80 5.63 -22.98
C ASN A 199 4.98 4.69 -23.89
N PRO A 200 4.90 4.97 -25.20
CA PRO A 200 4.14 4.13 -26.15
C PRO A 200 4.73 2.71 -26.28
N ASP A 201 6.00 2.52 -25.96
CA ASP A 201 6.66 1.20 -26.00
C ASP A 201 6.41 0.42 -24.69
N ASP A 202 5.94 1.10 -23.62
CA ASP A 202 5.62 0.49 -22.34
C ASP A 202 4.35 1.10 -21.71
N PRO A 203 3.17 0.82 -22.27
CA PRO A 203 1.90 1.32 -21.70
C PRO A 203 1.59 0.79 -20.30
N VAL A 204 2.06 -0.42 -19.96
CA VAL A 204 1.86 -0.99 -18.61
C VAL A 204 2.69 -0.22 -17.59
N GLY A 205 3.97 0.05 -17.88
CA GLY A 205 4.82 0.89 -17.06
C GLY A 205 4.27 2.31 -16.91
N SER A 206 3.69 2.88 -17.97
CA SER A 206 3.01 4.18 -17.93
C SER A 206 1.80 4.18 -17.00
N TYR A 207 1.00 3.11 -17.01
CA TYR A 207 -0.12 2.94 -16.07
C TYR A 207 0.36 2.82 -14.63
N MET A 208 1.40 2.03 -14.38
CA MET A 208 2.01 1.87 -13.05
C MET A 208 2.59 3.20 -12.54
N ALA A 209 3.25 3.96 -13.41
CA ALA A 209 3.77 5.28 -13.07
C ALA A 209 2.63 6.26 -12.71
N LEU A 210 1.50 6.20 -13.41
CA LEU A 210 0.32 7.01 -13.08
C LEU A 210 -0.24 6.64 -11.70
N ASP A 211 -0.35 5.36 -11.36
CA ASP A 211 -0.73 4.93 -10.00
C ASP A 211 0.25 5.47 -8.94
N CYS A 212 1.56 5.41 -9.21
CA CYS A 212 2.58 5.89 -8.27
C CYS A 212 2.48 7.39 -7.98
N VAL A 213 2.12 8.22 -8.96
CA VAL A 213 2.05 9.69 -8.76
C VAL A 213 0.67 10.18 -8.31
N THR A 214 -0.35 9.35 -8.37
CA THR A 214 -1.74 9.71 -8.04
C THR A 214 -2.27 8.95 -6.84
N GLN A 215 -2.45 7.65 -6.97
CA GLN A 215 -3.04 6.79 -5.95
C GLN A 215 -2.12 6.65 -4.72
N CYS A 216 -0.83 6.45 -4.93
CA CYS A 216 0.09 6.23 -3.83
C CYS A 216 0.19 7.43 -2.88
N PRO A 217 0.38 8.69 -3.33
CA PRO A 217 0.38 9.84 -2.43
C PRO A 217 -0.94 10.02 -1.69
N ALA A 218 -2.06 9.80 -2.38
CA ALA A 218 -3.39 10.04 -1.81
C ALA A 218 -3.86 8.94 -0.84
N GLU A 219 -3.49 7.68 -1.08
CA GLU A 219 -3.99 6.55 -0.31
C GLU A 219 -2.97 5.99 0.68
N PHE A 220 -1.69 5.91 0.30
CA PHE A 220 -0.69 5.22 1.10
C PHE A 220 0.12 6.17 1.99
N PHE A 221 0.63 7.26 1.44
CA PHE A 221 1.49 8.16 2.23
C PHE A 221 0.70 8.93 3.27
N SER A 222 -0.51 9.40 2.94
CA SER A 222 -1.37 10.06 3.92
C SER A 222 -1.75 9.16 5.10
N ARG A 223 -1.77 7.83 4.94
CA ARG A 223 -2.04 6.87 6.02
C ARG A 223 -0.88 6.72 7.01
N ASN A 224 0.33 6.88 6.54
CA ASN A 224 1.53 6.58 7.32
C ASN A 224 2.05 7.81 8.07
N ASP A 225 1.60 9.01 7.72
CA ASP A 225 2.01 10.27 8.35
C ASP A 225 1.06 10.71 9.49
N THR A 226 -0.02 9.99 9.74
CA THR A 226 -0.98 10.23 10.83
C THR A 226 -0.81 9.23 11.95
#